data_b97d1923b003c493e6878f2e3aa7d319
#
_entry.id   b97d1923b003c493e6878f2e3aa7d319
#
_cell.length_a   1.000
_cell.length_b   1.000
_cell.length_c   1.000
_cell.angle_alpha   90.00
_cell.angle_beta   90.00
_cell.angle_gamma   90.00
#
_symmetry.space_group_name_H-M   'P 1'
#
loop_
_entity.id
_entity.type
_entity.pdbx_description
1 polymer ?
#
loop_
_entity_poly.entity_id
_entity_poly.type
_entity_poly.pdbx_seq_one_letter_code
_entity_poly.pdbx_strand_id
1 'polypeptide(L)'
;HRRAFLTEVEAVATLTQPVGVPHSRILSLGAARGDLSVPNEELIGPIDSSDEWIRQRTGIIERRRASEKIEAIDLAEQAANEAIERAGIKPDEIDAVIVATISNSTQTPSLAALLCDRIGATPAPAFDVSAACAGYTYGIAQADALIRGGLARYVLVVGAEKLSDFAKPTDRSISFLLGDGAGAAIVGPSDEPGISPTVWGSDGSRWDAVGMDQPLKQAFSSPDGEFPTLRQDGQAVFRWAVWDMAKVAKQALEAAGIAPSDLTAFVPHQANMRIIDEFAKQLGLPDSVLVARDIAHTGNTSAASIPLAMHQLLEDHPEAAGGYALEIGFGAGLVYGAQVVRMPDAPAKKTPAT
;
A
#
# COMPACT_ATOMS: atom_id res chain seq x y z
N HIS A 1 -33.46 62.55 -29.20
CA HIS A 1 -32.50 62.07 -28.18
C HIS A 1 -33.03 60.77 -27.57
N ARG A 2 -32.63 59.65 -28.15
CA ARG A 2 -32.80 58.31 -27.52
C ARG A 2 -31.60 58.10 -26.62
N ARG A 3 -31.77 58.11 -25.30
CA ARG A 3 -30.81 57.60 -24.33
C ARG A 3 -30.78 56.06 -24.43
N ALA A 4 -29.64 55.51 -24.85
CA ALA A 4 -29.36 54.10 -24.75
C ALA A 4 -29.16 53.78 -23.26
N PHE A 5 -30.07 53.01 -22.68
CA PHE A 5 -29.84 52.34 -21.40
C PHE A 5 -28.89 51.18 -21.66
N LEU A 6 -27.62 51.39 -21.39
CA LEU A 6 -26.71 50.25 -21.18
C LEU A 6 -27.09 49.60 -19.85
N THR A 7 -27.77 48.48 -19.92
CA THR A 7 -27.92 47.61 -18.77
C THR A 7 -26.57 47.07 -18.44
N GLU A 8 -25.96 47.54 -17.35
CA GLU A 8 -24.86 46.86 -16.72
C GLU A 8 -25.38 45.45 -16.36
N VAL A 9 -24.85 44.44 -17.06
CA VAL A 9 -25.06 43.04 -16.64
C VAL A 9 -24.20 42.89 -15.40
N GLU A 10 -24.82 42.87 -14.22
CA GLU A 10 -24.16 42.52 -12.96
C GLU A 10 -23.47 41.17 -13.20
N ALA A 11 -22.13 41.13 -13.04
CA ALA A 11 -21.37 39.92 -13.16
C ALA A 11 -21.86 38.96 -12.05
N VAL A 12 -22.51 37.87 -12.46
CA VAL A 12 -22.94 36.83 -11.51
C VAL A 12 -21.69 36.22 -10.92
N ALA A 13 -21.57 36.22 -9.59
CA ALA A 13 -20.47 35.59 -8.88
C ALA A 13 -20.42 34.09 -9.22
N THR A 14 -19.27 33.63 -9.66
CA THR A 14 -19.01 32.22 -10.00
C THR A 14 -17.89 31.67 -9.14
N LEU A 15 -17.99 30.36 -8.78
CA LEU A 15 -16.93 29.68 -8.06
C LEU A 15 -15.71 29.48 -8.97
N THR A 16 -14.54 29.75 -8.44
CA THR A 16 -13.29 29.42 -9.10
C THR A 16 -13.00 27.92 -8.99
N GLN A 17 -12.63 27.29 -10.08
CA GLN A 17 -12.22 25.88 -10.10
C GLN A 17 -10.69 25.78 -10.28
N PRO A 18 -10.03 24.83 -9.57
CA PRO A 18 -8.62 24.60 -9.80
C PRO A 18 -8.39 24.02 -11.21
N VAL A 19 -7.20 24.28 -11.75
CA VAL A 19 -6.76 23.71 -13.02
C VAL A 19 -5.71 22.67 -12.72
N GLY A 20 -6.02 21.41 -13.01
CA GLY A 20 -5.12 20.28 -12.83
C GLY A 20 -4.26 20.00 -14.05
N VAL A 21 -3.52 18.91 -13.99
CA VAL A 21 -2.70 18.38 -15.08
C VAL A 21 -3.36 17.12 -15.67
N PRO A 22 -3.07 16.78 -16.95
CA PRO A 22 -3.72 15.63 -17.58
C PRO A 22 -3.31 14.28 -16.97
N HIS A 23 -2.06 14.18 -16.49
CA HIS A 23 -1.48 12.91 -16.05
C HIS A 23 -0.64 13.05 -14.80
N SER A 24 -0.54 11.95 -14.04
CA SER A 24 0.38 11.79 -12.93
C SER A 24 1.15 10.47 -13.03
N ARG A 25 2.20 10.33 -12.24
CA ARG A 25 2.97 9.09 -12.11
C ARG A 25 3.63 8.98 -10.74
N ILE A 26 4.05 7.77 -10.39
CA ILE A 26 4.96 7.55 -9.27
C ILE A 26 6.34 8.05 -9.70
N LEU A 27 6.90 9.01 -8.95
CA LEU A 27 8.22 9.60 -9.22
C LEU A 27 9.33 8.82 -8.52
N SER A 28 9.06 8.32 -7.32
CA SER A 28 10.03 7.61 -6.51
C SER A 28 9.36 6.69 -5.51
N LEU A 29 10.13 5.75 -4.96
CA LEU A 29 9.75 4.89 -3.84
C LEU A 29 10.77 5.02 -2.71
N GLY A 30 10.30 4.76 -1.48
CA GLY A 30 11.14 4.58 -0.31
C GLY A 30 10.65 3.40 0.51
N ALA A 31 11.52 2.79 1.28
CA ALA A 31 11.25 1.57 2.02
C ALA A 31 11.87 1.57 3.41
N ALA A 32 11.14 1.04 4.37
CA ALA A 32 11.64 0.71 5.70
C ALA A 32 11.09 -0.64 6.13
N ARG A 33 11.93 -1.49 6.67
CA ARG A 33 11.53 -2.79 7.22
C ARG A 33 11.85 -2.86 8.69
N GLY A 34 11.10 -3.65 9.45
CA GLY A 34 11.43 -3.93 10.84
C GLY A 34 12.89 -4.35 10.99
N ASP A 35 13.52 -3.94 12.06
CA ASP A 35 14.95 -4.15 12.34
C ASP A 35 15.31 -5.59 12.72
N LEU A 36 14.31 -6.40 13.13
CA LEU A 36 14.49 -7.78 13.52
C LEU A 36 14.17 -8.72 12.35
N SER A 37 15.10 -9.61 12.01
CA SER A 37 14.82 -10.78 11.18
C SER A 37 14.32 -11.89 12.09
N VAL A 38 13.10 -12.37 11.83
CA VAL A 38 12.43 -13.40 12.64
C VAL A 38 12.22 -14.64 11.76
N PRO A 39 13.07 -15.68 11.87
CA PRO A 39 12.93 -16.92 11.14
C PRO A 39 11.71 -17.72 11.65
N ASN A 40 11.28 -18.71 10.86
CA ASN A 40 10.11 -19.53 11.20
C ASN A 40 10.27 -20.28 12.53
N GLU A 41 11.48 -20.71 12.84
CA GLU A 41 11.84 -21.48 14.04
C GLU A 41 11.45 -20.77 15.35
N GLU A 42 11.46 -19.43 15.36
CA GLU A 42 11.07 -18.66 16.54
C GLU A 42 9.56 -18.65 16.80
N LEU A 43 8.75 -18.99 15.79
CA LEU A 43 7.28 -18.88 15.85
C LEU A 43 6.56 -20.22 15.90
N ILE A 44 7.23 -21.34 15.59
CA ILE A 44 6.59 -22.65 15.42
C ILE A 44 6.08 -23.25 16.74
N GLY A 45 6.74 -22.99 17.88
CA GLY A 45 6.37 -23.57 19.16
C GLY A 45 4.93 -23.23 19.58
N PRO A 46 4.56 -21.95 19.69
CA PRO A 46 3.22 -21.53 20.12
C PRO A 46 2.09 -21.99 19.21
N ILE A 47 2.37 -22.26 17.92
CA ILE A 47 1.36 -22.66 16.92
C ILE A 47 1.41 -24.15 16.58
N ASP A 48 2.25 -24.94 17.26
CA ASP A 48 2.45 -26.38 16.99
C ASP A 48 2.66 -26.64 15.49
N SER A 49 3.73 -26.12 14.92
CA SER A 49 4.02 -26.16 13.49
C SER A 49 5.49 -26.48 13.22
N SER A 50 5.92 -26.33 11.97
CA SER A 50 7.31 -26.50 11.52
C SER A 50 7.67 -25.47 10.46
N ASP A 51 8.98 -25.20 10.29
CA ASP A 51 9.50 -24.37 9.21
C ASP A 51 9.02 -24.87 7.84
N GLU A 52 9.11 -26.19 7.62
CA GLU A 52 8.67 -26.80 6.37
C GLU A 52 7.18 -26.53 6.08
N TRP A 53 6.30 -26.65 7.10
CA TRP A 53 4.88 -26.37 6.95
C TRP A 53 4.62 -24.91 6.58
N ILE A 54 5.30 -23.96 7.23
CA ILE A 54 5.15 -22.52 6.92
C ILE A 54 5.62 -22.24 5.49
N ARG A 55 6.79 -22.74 5.08
CA ARG A 55 7.31 -22.54 3.72
C ARG A 55 6.41 -23.12 2.65
N GLN A 56 5.93 -24.33 2.83
CA GLN A 56 5.03 -24.99 1.87
C GLN A 56 3.69 -24.26 1.75
N ARG A 57 3.18 -23.69 2.83
CA ARG A 57 1.88 -23.02 2.87
C ARG A 57 1.92 -21.57 2.42
N THR A 58 3.01 -20.87 2.65
CA THR A 58 3.07 -19.41 2.51
C THR A 58 4.24 -18.91 1.67
N GLY A 59 5.27 -19.70 1.49
CA GLY A 59 6.55 -19.30 0.88
C GLY A 59 7.42 -18.45 1.81
N ILE A 60 6.99 -18.17 3.04
CA ILE A 60 7.75 -17.33 3.98
C ILE A 60 8.92 -18.12 4.57
N ILE A 61 10.13 -17.57 4.43
CA ILE A 61 11.37 -18.05 5.00
C ILE A 61 11.61 -17.37 6.36
N GLU A 62 11.42 -16.06 6.37
CA GLU A 62 11.50 -15.19 7.53
C GLU A 62 10.56 -14.00 7.36
N ARG A 63 10.34 -13.24 8.40
CA ARG A 63 9.65 -11.95 8.33
C ARG A 63 10.46 -10.88 9.05
N ARG A 64 10.18 -9.64 8.70
CA ARG A 64 10.77 -8.51 9.39
C ARG A 64 9.80 -8.03 10.45
N ARG A 65 10.28 -7.83 11.68
CA ARG A 65 9.50 -7.23 12.77
C ARG A 65 10.25 -6.04 13.35
N ALA A 66 9.51 -5.05 13.80
CA ALA A 66 10.06 -3.91 14.49
C ALA A 66 10.26 -4.27 15.98
N SER A 67 11.41 -3.89 16.53
CA SER A 67 11.65 -3.98 17.97
C SER A 67 10.69 -3.06 18.74
N GLU A 68 10.57 -3.27 20.05
CA GLU A 68 9.67 -2.49 20.93
C GLU A 68 9.87 -0.97 20.84
N LYS A 69 11.07 -0.53 20.47
CA LYS A 69 11.42 0.90 20.37
C LYS A 69 11.03 1.56 19.07
N ILE A 70 10.68 0.77 18.06
CA ILE A 70 10.34 1.25 16.72
C ILE A 70 8.83 1.12 16.54
N GLU A 71 8.19 2.26 16.30
CA GLU A 71 6.75 2.34 16.02
C GLU A 71 6.48 2.44 14.51
N ALA A 72 5.22 2.26 14.12
CA ALA A 72 4.80 2.39 12.72
C ALA A 72 5.17 3.76 12.12
N ILE A 73 5.12 4.82 12.94
CA ILE A 73 5.50 6.16 12.52
C ILE A 73 7.00 6.28 12.19
N ASP A 74 7.86 5.58 12.90
CA ASP A 74 9.31 5.63 12.66
C ASP A 74 9.66 4.95 11.32
N LEU A 75 8.97 3.84 11.01
CA LEU A 75 9.08 3.17 9.72
C LEU A 75 8.53 4.06 8.59
N ALA A 76 7.37 4.69 8.82
CA ALA A 76 6.77 5.61 7.86
C ALA A 76 7.68 6.79 7.54
N GLU A 77 8.28 7.41 8.56
CA GLU A 77 9.23 8.53 8.41
C GLU A 77 10.46 8.12 7.62
N GLN A 78 11.05 6.97 7.91
CA GLN A 78 12.21 6.47 7.18
C GLN A 78 11.89 6.23 5.70
N ALA A 79 10.78 5.55 5.39
CA ALA A 79 10.35 5.30 4.01
C ALA A 79 10.00 6.61 3.27
N ALA A 80 9.31 7.54 3.94
CA ALA A 80 8.95 8.85 3.38
C ALA A 80 10.19 9.67 3.02
N ASN A 81 11.16 9.77 3.93
CA ASN A 81 12.40 10.52 3.70
C ASN A 81 13.19 9.97 2.52
N GLU A 82 13.31 8.63 2.38
CA GLU A 82 13.94 8.03 1.21
C GLU A 82 13.20 8.37 -0.09
N ALA A 83 11.87 8.30 -0.09
CA ALA A 83 11.07 8.63 -1.27
C ALA A 83 11.22 10.10 -1.67
N ILE A 84 11.22 11.03 -0.71
CA ILE A 84 11.39 12.47 -0.92
C ILE A 84 12.78 12.77 -1.50
N GLU A 85 13.83 12.21 -0.90
CA GLU A 85 15.21 12.38 -1.37
C GLU A 85 15.35 11.90 -2.82
N ARG A 86 14.78 10.74 -3.14
CA ARG A 86 14.86 10.14 -4.48
C ARG A 86 14.01 10.85 -5.53
N ALA A 87 12.92 11.48 -5.12
CA ALA A 87 12.14 12.35 -6.00
C ALA A 87 12.88 13.67 -6.32
N GLY A 88 13.90 14.01 -5.53
CA GLY A 88 14.64 15.28 -5.69
C GLY A 88 13.81 16.51 -5.35
N ILE A 89 12.79 16.35 -4.51
CA ILE A 89 11.94 17.45 -4.02
C ILE A 89 12.26 17.76 -2.56
N LYS A 90 11.80 18.92 -2.09
CA LYS A 90 11.88 19.28 -0.68
C LYS A 90 10.59 18.85 0.04
N PRO A 91 10.66 18.59 1.36
CA PRO A 91 9.46 18.25 2.14
C PRO A 91 8.35 19.31 2.06
N ASP A 92 8.69 20.59 2.02
CA ASP A 92 7.74 21.70 1.93
C ASP A 92 7.10 21.87 0.54
N GLU A 93 7.52 21.08 -0.45
CA GLU A 93 6.86 20.98 -1.76
C GLU A 93 5.76 19.91 -1.80
N ILE A 94 5.57 19.14 -0.72
CA ILE A 94 4.51 18.13 -0.61
C ILE A 94 3.20 18.85 -0.30
N ASP A 95 2.19 18.63 -1.15
CA ASP A 95 0.88 19.26 -1.05
C ASP A 95 -0.16 18.38 -0.35
N ALA A 96 0.10 17.09 -0.15
CA ALA A 96 -0.74 16.20 0.63
C ALA A 96 0.03 14.97 1.11
N VAL A 97 -0.32 14.47 2.32
CA VAL A 97 0.22 13.26 2.93
C VAL A 97 -0.91 12.27 3.19
N ILE A 98 -0.84 11.09 2.58
CA ILE A 98 -1.81 10.01 2.72
C ILE A 98 -1.10 8.80 3.33
N VAL A 99 -1.56 8.32 4.48
CA VAL A 99 -1.04 7.10 5.10
C VAL A 99 -2.09 6.02 5.11
N ALA A 100 -1.79 4.88 4.50
CA ALA A 100 -2.60 3.68 4.58
C ALA A 100 -2.10 2.81 5.72
N THR A 101 -2.91 2.59 6.75
CA THR A 101 -2.55 1.81 7.93
C THR A 101 -3.78 1.26 8.64
N ILE A 102 -3.63 0.10 9.28
CA ILE A 102 -4.58 -0.49 10.23
C ILE A 102 -3.95 -0.74 11.60
N SER A 103 -2.67 -0.44 11.74
CA SER A 103 -1.89 -0.73 12.95
C SER A 103 -1.45 0.52 13.72
N ASN A 104 -2.04 1.69 13.40
CA ASN A 104 -1.88 2.85 14.27
C ASN A 104 -2.67 2.64 15.57
N SER A 105 -1.96 2.44 16.67
CA SER A 105 -2.57 2.21 17.98
C SER A 105 -3.27 3.45 18.56
N THR A 106 -2.94 4.63 18.06
CA THR A 106 -3.61 5.90 18.40
C THR A 106 -4.67 6.19 17.36
N GLN A 107 -5.95 6.07 17.74
CA GLN A 107 -7.06 6.27 16.81
C GLN A 107 -7.14 7.69 16.26
N THR A 108 -6.78 8.69 17.07
CA THR A 108 -6.74 10.11 16.69
C THR A 108 -5.69 10.84 17.52
N PRO A 109 -4.86 11.73 16.92
CA PRO A 109 -4.86 12.15 15.51
C PRO A 109 -4.44 11.03 14.53
N SER A 110 -4.57 11.31 13.22
CA SER A 110 -4.10 10.39 12.18
C SER A 110 -2.57 10.24 12.21
N LEU A 111 -2.07 9.09 11.78
CA LEU A 111 -0.64 8.86 11.60
C LEU A 111 -0.05 9.83 10.56
N ALA A 112 -0.82 10.12 9.51
CA ALA A 112 -0.43 11.07 8.45
C ALA A 112 -0.15 12.48 8.99
N ALA A 113 -0.96 12.97 9.94
CA ALA A 113 -0.75 14.31 10.52
C ALA A 113 0.57 14.39 11.32
N LEU A 114 0.89 13.34 12.08
CA LEU A 114 2.15 13.24 12.78
C LEU A 114 3.33 13.09 11.82
N LEU A 115 3.18 12.27 10.78
CA LEU A 115 4.20 12.09 9.74
C LEU A 115 4.49 13.41 9.02
N CYS A 116 3.44 14.16 8.65
CA CYS A 116 3.55 15.45 7.98
C CYS A 116 4.45 16.42 8.76
N ASP A 117 4.29 16.49 10.08
CA ASP A 117 5.15 17.31 10.95
C ASP A 117 6.60 16.77 10.99
N ARG A 118 6.77 15.47 11.21
CA ARG A 118 8.11 14.85 11.35
C ARG A 118 8.98 15.01 10.11
N ILE A 119 8.39 14.95 8.92
CA ILE A 119 9.13 15.09 7.65
C ILE A 119 9.28 16.55 7.20
N GLY A 120 8.65 17.50 7.89
CA GLY A 120 8.71 18.94 7.54
C GLY A 120 7.80 19.33 6.36
N ALA A 121 6.69 18.59 6.13
CA ALA A 121 5.73 18.88 5.07
C ALA A 121 4.56 19.79 5.51
N THR A 122 4.53 20.23 6.78
CA THR A 122 3.52 21.17 7.31
C THR A 122 3.51 22.47 6.49
N PRO A 123 2.34 22.97 6.01
CA PRO A 123 0.97 22.66 6.45
C PRO A 123 0.18 21.75 5.47
N ALA A 124 0.79 20.79 4.80
CA ALA A 124 0.09 19.92 3.88
C ALA A 124 -1.11 19.20 4.55
N PRO A 125 -2.27 19.08 3.89
CA PRO A 125 -3.36 18.24 4.38
C PRO A 125 -2.89 16.80 4.52
N ALA A 126 -3.26 16.17 5.65
CA ALA A 126 -2.79 14.86 6.03
C ALA A 126 -3.93 14.00 6.59
N PHE A 127 -4.10 12.79 6.08
CA PHE A 127 -5.16 11.88 6.53
C PHE A 127 -4.77 10.41 6.32
N ASP A 128 -5.34 9.55 7.18
CA ASP A 128 -5.17 8.11 7.07
C ASP A 128 -6.28 7.49 6.20
N VAL A 129 -5.92 6.41 5.49
CA VAL A 129 -6.83 5.56 4.73
C VAL A 129 -6.94 4.21 5.41
N SER A 130 -8.13 3.85 5.86
CA SER A 130 -8.45 2.54 6.41
C SER A 130 -9.07 1.65 5.34
N ALA A 131 -8.23 1.04 4.50
CA ALA A 131 -8.63 0.07 3.48
C ALA A 131 -7.75 -1.20 3.54
N ALA A 132 -7.24 -1.51 4.71
CA ALA A 132 -6.41 -2.67 5.00
C ALA A 132 -5.32 -2.87 3.93
N CYS A 133 -5.14 -4.10 3.44
CA CYS A 133 -4.09 -4.42 2.47
C CYS A 133 -4.30 -3.77 1.08
N ALA A 134 -5.47 -3.19 0.81
CA ALA A 134 -5.74 -2.37 -0.38
C ALA A 134 -5.41 -0.87 -0.17
N GLY A 135 -5.02 -0.48 1.04
CA GLY A 135 -4.86 0.92 1.41
C GLY A 135 -3.89 1.69 0.54
N TYR A 136 -2.76 1.08 0.15
CA TYR A 136 -1.80 1.72 -0.74
C TYR A 136 -2.39 2.02 -2.14
N THR A 137 -3.07 1.04 -2.76
CA THR A 137 -3.70 1.25 -4.08
C THR A 137 -4.80 2.30 -4.03
N TYR A 138 -5.53 2.41 -2.90
CA TYR A 138 -6.49 3.48 -2.64
C TYR A 138 -5.78 4.84 -2.51
N GLY A 139 -4.65 4.88 -1.82
CA GLY A 139 -3.83 6.09 -1.69
C GLY A 139 -3.30 6.58 -3.03
N ILE A 140 -2.82 5.69 -3.89
CA ILE A 140 -2.35 6.02 -5.25
C ILE A 140 -3.51 6.58 -6.11
N ALA A 141 -4.70 5.97 -6.04
CA ALA A 141 -5.87 6.47 -6.76
C ALA A 141 -6.28 7.88 -6.30
N GLN A 142 -6.23 8.16 -4.99
CA GLN A 142 -6.51 9.48 -4.44
C GLN A 142 -5.43 10.50 -4.82
N ALA A 143 -4.16 10.11 -4.80
CA ALA A 143 -3.06 10.97 -5.23
C ALA A 143 -3.19 11.38 -6.70
N ASP A 144 -3.49 10.44 -7.61
CA ASP A 144 -3.78 10.72 -9.02
C ASP A 144 -4.94 11.72 -9.15
N ALA A 145 -6.03 11.49 -8.41
CA ALA A 145 -7.21 12.36 -8.44
C ALA A 145 -6.90 13.79 -7.93
N LEU A 146 -6.15 13.94 -6.84
CA LEU A 146 -5.76 15.22 -6.28
C LEU A 146 -4.88 16.02 -7.24
N ILE A 147 -3.92 15.37 -7.89
CA ILE A 147 -2.98 16.01 -8.83
C ILE A 147 -3.71 16.41 -10.11
N ARG A 148 -4.47 15.48 -10.70
CA ARG A 148 -5.22 15.77 -11.93
C ARG A 148 -6.39 16.74 -11.71
N GLY A 149 -6.93 16.78 -10.48
CA GLY A 149 -7.92 17.76 -10.06
C GLY A 149 -7.35 19.13 -9.73
N GLY A 150 -6.03 19.31 -9.72
CA GLY A 150 -5.37 20.59 -9.46
C GLY A 150 -5.36 20.99 -7.97
N LEU A 151 -5.59 20.04 -7.07
CA LEU A 151 -5.56 20.27 -5.61
C LEU A 151 -4.18 20.03 -5.01
N ALA A 152 -3.31 19.29 -5.69
CA ALA A 152 -1.95 18.99 -5.29
C ALA A 152 -1.04 18.89 -6.50
N ARG A 153 0.25 19.18 -6.32
CA ARG A 153 1.30 18.90 -7.29
C ARG A 153 2.06 17.63 -6.91
N TYR A 154 2.47 17.52 -5.65
CA TYR A 154 3.15 16.34 -5.12
C TYR A 154 2.36 15.77 -3.95
N VAL A 155 2.11 14.47 -4.00
CA VAL A 155 1.42 13.73 -2.95
C VAL A 155 2.34 12.61 -2.45
N LEU A 156 2.54 12.56 -1.13
CA LEU A 156 3.20 11.45 -0.48
C LEU A 156 2.15 10.41 -0.09
N VAL A 157 2.30 9.18 -0.59
CA VAL A 157 1.48 8.01 -0.22
C VAL A 157 2.34 7.02 0.52
N VAL A 158 1.94 6.65 1.73
CA VAL A 158 2.69 5.69 2.56
C VAL A 158 1.78 4.57 3.00
N GLY A 159 2.20 3.32 2.80
CA GLY A 159 1.66 2.18 3.53
C GLY A 159 2.58 1.91 4.72
N ALA A 160 2.07 1.94 5.95
CA ALA A 160 2.90 1.77 7.15
C ALA A 160 2.21 0.87 8.17
N GLU A 161 2.92 -0.18 8.61
CA GLU A 161 2.33 -1.19 9.49
C GLU A 161 3.33 -1.71 10.52
N LYS A 162 2.85 -1.87 11.76
CA LYS A 162 3.47 -2.68 12.81
C LYS A 162 2.48 -3.75 13.24
N LEU A 163 2.30 -4.76 12.38
CA LEU A 163 1.30 -5.81 12.57
C LEU A 163 1.67 -6.79 13.67
N SER A 164 2.95 -6.86 14.04
CA SER A 164 3.42 -7.70 15.15
C SER A 164 2.75 -7.36 16.48
N ASP A 165 2.35 -6.09 16.69
CA ASP A 165 1.61 -5.65 17.88
C ASP A 165 0.18 -6.23 17.96
N PHE A 166 -0.36 -6.63 16.81
CA PHE A 166 -1.72 -7.18 16.65
C PHE A 166 -1.72 -8.68 16.37
N ALA A 167 -0.57 -9.34 16.53
CA ALA A 167 -0.41 -10.78 16.34
C ALA A 167 -0.58 -11.53 17.66
N LYS A 168 -1.58 -12.41 17.75
CA LYS A 168 -1.69 -13.35 18.86
C LYS A 168 -0.73 -14.51 18.62
N PRO A 169 0.34 -14.71 19.41
CA PRO A 169 1.39 -15.70 19.12
C PRO A 169 0.87 -17.13 18.94
N THR A 170 -0.25 -17.46 19.58
CA THR A 170 -0.88 -18.80 19.52
C THR A 170 -1.88 -18.95 18.36
N ASP A 171 -2.16 -17.89 17.60
CA ASP A 171 -3.09 -17.98 16.47
C ASP A 171 -2.40 -18.56 15.23
N ARG A 172 -2.70 -19.82 14.96
CA ARG A 172 -2.19 -20.58 13.81
C ARG A 172 -2.77 -20.11 12.46
N SER A 173 -3.76 -19.23 12.47
CA SER A 173 -4.37 -18.74 11.21
C SER A 173 -3.60 -17.61 10.56
N ILE A 174 -2.92 -16.75 11.33
CA ILE A 174 -2.35 -15.49 10.83
C ILE A 174 -1.03 -15.07 11.51
N SER A 175 -0.77 -15.42 12.76
CA SER A 175 0.33 -14.82 13.54
C SER A 175 1.71 -14.95 12.88
N PHE A 176 1.96 -16.06 12.21
CA PHE A 176 3.23 -16.37 11.55
C PHE A 176 3.39 -15.69 10.19
N LEU A 177 2.31 -15.11 9.64
CA LEU A 177 2.34 -14.38 8.36
C LEU A 177 2.85 -12.96 8.53
N LEU A 178 2.55 -12.32 9.68
CA LEU A 178 2.62 -10.88 9.85
C LEU A 178 4.05 -10.36 10.00
N GLY A 179 4.35 -9.34 9.24
CA GLY A 179 5.59 -8.56 9.28
C GLY A 179 5.32 -7.07 9.44
N ASP A 180 6.37 -6.31 9.74
CA ASP A 180 6.34 -4.88 9.99
C ASP A 180 7.18 -4.14 8.95
N GLY A 181 6.68 -3.03 8.46
CA GLY A 181 7.37 -2.22 7.49
C GLY A 181 6.55 -1.03 7.01
N ALA A 182 7.20 -0.17 6.26
CA ALA A 182 6.58 0.91 5.53
C ALA A 182 7.16 1.02 4.12
N GLY A 183 6.30 1.31 3.17
CA GLY A 183 6.70 1.67 1.81
C GLY A 183 6.03 2.98 1.43
N ALA A 184 6.78 3.88 0.80
CA ALA A 184 6.34 5.20 0.43
C ALA A 184 6.49 5.44 -1.07
N ALA A 185 5.60 6.26 -1.64
CA ALA A 185 5.67 6.74 -3.00
C ALA A 185 5.45 8.25 -3.03
N ILE A 186 6.26 8.97 -3.81
CA ILE A 186 5.95 10.33 -4.25
C ILE A 186 5.23 10.22 -5.58
N VAL A 187 4.01 10.74 -5.63
CA VAL A 187 3.24 10.88 -6.86
C VAL A 187 3.27 12.34 -7.29
N GLY A 188 3.52 12.58 -8.55
CA GLY A 188 3.62 13.93 -9.11
C GLY A 188 3.12 14.01 -10.55
N PRO A 189 3.12 15.23 -11.15
CA PRO A 189 2.67 15.44 -12.51
C PRO A 189 3.54 14.69 -13.53
N SER A 190 2.95 14.34 -14.66
CA SER A 190 3.61 13.66 -15.76
C SER A 190 3.09 14.17 -17.12
N ASP A 191 3.96 14.16 -18.13
CA ASP A 191 3.57 14.48 -19.50
C ASP A 191 2.81 13.34 -20.18
N GLU A 192 3.01 12.11 -19.69
CA GLU A 192 2.35 10.89 -20.19
C GLU A 192 1.59 10.18 -19.05
N PRO A 193 0.55 9.38 -19.38
CA PRO A 193 -0.13 8.56 -18.39
C PRO A 193 0.83 7.64 -17.64
N GLY A 194 0.94 7.79 -16.32
CA GLY A 194 1.78 6.96 -15.47
C GLY A 194 0.98 6.13 -14.47
N ILE A 195 -0.31 6.40 -14.31
CA ILE A 195 -1.25 5.67 -13.47
C ILE A 195 -2.53 5.46 -14.28
N SER A 196 -2.97 4.21 -14.43
CA SER A 196 -4.21 3.87 -15.14
C SER A 196 -5.45 4.15 -14.27
N PRO A 197 -6.66 4.11 -14.87
CA PRO A 197 -7.87 4.06 -14.07
C PRO A 197 -7.81 2.92 -13.05
N THR A 198 -8.18 3.22 -11.80
CA THR A 198 -8.21 2.22 -10.72
C THR A 198 -9.52 1.46 -10.75
N VAL A 199 -9.46 0.12 -10.73
CA VAL A 199 -10.60 -0.76 -10.51
C VAL A 199 -10.61 -1.12 -9.02
N TRP A 200 -11.55 -0.59 -8.29
CA TRP A 200 -11.66 -0.76 -6.84
C TRP A 200 -13.09 -0.99 -6.37
N GLY A 201 -13.22 -1.54 -5.17
CA GLY A 201 -14.52 -1.82 -4.61
C GLY A 201 -14.45 -2.47 -3.24
N SER A 202 -15.64 -2.78 -2.70
CA SER A 202 -15.79 -3.39 -1.39
C SER A 202 -16.97 -4.37 -1.35
N ASP A 203 -16.89 -5.36 -0.47
CA ASP A 203 -17.94 -6.30 -0.12
C ASP A 203 -18.05 -6.41 1.41
N GLY A 204 -18.79 -5.49 2.01
CA GLY A 204 -19.01 -5.44 3.45
C GLY A 204 -19.83 -6.61 4.01
N SER A 205 -20.49 -7.42 3.16
CA SER A 205 -21.21 -8.61 3.60
C SER A 205 -20.29 -9.71 4.13
N ARG A 206 -18.99 -9.62 3.83
CA ARG A 206 -17.94 -10.57 4.22
C ARG A 206 -16.91 -9.96 5.18
N TRP A 207 -17.34 -8.97 5.96
CA TRP A 207 -16.51 -8.23 6.91
C TRP A 207 -15.80 -9.12 7.95
N ASP A 208 -16.35 -10.29 8.22
CA ASP A 208 -15.87 -11.26 9.20
C ASP A 208 -14.82 -12.25 8.65
N ALA A 209 -14.51 -12.19 7.34
CA ALA A 209 -13.52 -13.10 6.73
C ALA A 209 -12.08 -12.82 7.21
N VAL A 210 -11.75 -11.56 7.42
CA VAL A 210 -10.46 -11.12 7.98
C VAL A 210 -10.64 -9.78 8.67
N GLY A 211 -10.03 -9.60 9.84
CA GLY A 211 -10.14 -8.36 10.62
C GLY A 211 -9.71 -8.56 12.07
N MET A 212 -10.08 -7.63 12.94
CA MET A 212 -9.87 -7.75 14.37
C MET A 212 -10.83 -8.80 14.95
N ASP A 213 -10.38 -9.54 15.95
CA ASP A 213 -11.16 -10.59 16.64
C ASP A 213 -12.29 -10.01 17.49
N GLN A 214 -12.16 -8.77 17.94
CA GLN A 214 -13.16 -8.07 18.73
C GLN A 214 -13.09 -6.54 18.58
N PRO A 215 -14.20 -5.83 18.82
CA PRO A 215 -14.20 -4.37 18.86
C PRO A 215 -13.41 -3.84 20.07
N LEU A 216 -12.73 -2.70 19.93
CA LEU A 216 -12.01 -2.02 21.02
C LEU A 216 -12.88 -1.82 22.27
N LYS A 217 -14.15 -1.43 22.09
CA LYS A 217 -15.08 -1.25 23.21
C LYS A 217 -15.23 -2.52 24.03
N GLN A 218 -15.31 -3.67 23.39
CA GLN A 218 -15.43 -4.97 24.07
C GLN A 218 -14.15 -5.30 24.82
N ALA A 219 -12.99 -5.11 24.21
CA ALA A 219 -11.70 -5.34 24.84
C ALA A 219 -11.52 -4.54 26.13
N PHE A 220 -11.94 -3.28 26.14
CA PHE A 220 -11.80 -2.39 27.31
C PHE A 220 -12.97 -2.47 28.31
N SER A 221 -14.02 -3.22 28.01
CA SER A 221 -15.17 -3.37 28.91
C SER A 221 -14.99 -4.47 29.97
N SER A 222 -14.00 -5.34 29.81
CA SER A 222 -13.69 -6.43 30.74
C SER A 222 -12.40 -6.11 31.50
N PRO A 223 -12.35 -6.33 32.83
CA PRO A 223 -11.11 -6.21 33.60
C PRO A 223 -9.99 -7.15 33.10
N ASP A 224 -10.38 -8.29 32.50
CA ASP A 224 -9.49 -9.30 31.95
C ASP A 224 -9.48 -9.23 30.39
N GLY A 225 -9.89 -8.08 29.82
CA GLY A 225 -9.98 -7.90 28.37
C GLY A 225 -8.60 -8.03 27.71
N GLU A 226 -8.49 -8.94 26.77
CA GLU A 226 -7.30 -9.08 25.92
C GLU A 226 -7.27 -7.96 24.88
N PHE A 227 -6.08 -7.51 24.51
CA PHE A 227 -5.89 -6.57 23.42
C PHE A 227 -6.38 -7.20 22.10
N PRO A 228 -7.15 -6.46 21.26
CA PRO A 228 -7.67 -7.00 20.01
C PRO A 228 -6.54 -7.43 19.08
N THR A 229 -6.69 -8.60 18.47
CA THR A 229 -5.70 -9.16 17.55
C THR A 229 -6.30 -9.46 16.18
N LEU A 230 -5.46 -9.53 15.18
CA LEU A 230 -5.87 -9.88 13.82
C LEU A 230 -6.21 -11.37 13.74
N ARG A 231 -7.29 -11.68 13.03
CA ARG A 231 -7.73 -13.03 12.70
C ARG A 231 -8.14 -13.14 11.23
N GLN A 232 -8.14 -14.36 10.70
CA GLN A 232 -8.67 -14.62 9.36
C GLN A 232 -9.28 -16.02 9.21
N ASP A 233 -10.28 -16.14 8.33
CA ASP A 233 -10.64 -17.41 7.71
C ASP A 233 -9.75 -17.60 6.46
N GLY A 234 -8.62 -18.26 6.64
CA GLY A 234 -7.62 -18.41 5.59
C GLY A 234 -8.14 -19.11 4.34
N GLN A 235 -9.13 -20.03 4.45
CA GLN A 235 -9.72 -20.70 3.29
C GLN A 235 -10.65 -19.79 2.50
N ALA A 236 -11.49 -19.02 3.19
CA ALA A 236 -12.38 -18.06 2.56
C ALA A 236 -11.61 -16.95 1.84
N VAL A 237 -10.58 -16.40 2.53
CA VAL A 237 -9.70 -15.37 1.97
C VAL A 237 -8.93 -15.91 0.76
N PHE A 238 -8.39 -17.12 0.82
CA PHE A 238 -7.67 -17.74 -0.31
C PHE A 238 -8.58 -17.90 -1.54
N ARG A 239 -9.79 -18.46 -1.36
CA ARG A 239 -10.73 -18.63 -2.49
C ARG A 239 -11.12 -17.30 -3.12
N TRP A 240 -11.44 -16.30 -2.29
CA TRP A 240 -11.78 -14.97 -2.77
C TRP A 240 -10.63 -14.31 -3.53
N ALA A 241 -9.44 -14.34 -2.95
CA ALA A 241 -8.25 -13.77 -3.59
C ALA A 241 -7.97 -14.41 -4.95
N VAL A 242 -7.99 -15.74 -5.03
CA VAL A 242 -7.66 -16.47 -6.25
C VAL A 242 -8.71 -16.30 -7.33
N TRP A 243 -10.01 -16.36 -6.99
CA TRP A 243 -11.07 -16.41 -8.01
C TRP A 243 -11.63 -15.03 -8.35
N ASP A 244 -11.91 -14.20 -7.34
CA ASP A 244 -12.56 -12.91 -7.57
C ASP A 244 -11.53 -11.82 -7.88
N MET A 245 -10.41 -11.81 -7.19
CA MET A 245 -9.40 -10.78 -7.41
C MET A 245 -8.63 -10.96 -8.72
N ALA A 246 -8.50 -12.18 -9.23
CA ALA A 246 -7.99 -12.40 -10.58
C ALA A 246 -8.87 -11.74 -11.66
N LYS A 247 -10.19 -11.71 -11.46
CA LYS A 247 -11.12 -10.97 -12.36
C LYS A 247 -10.88 -9.46 -12.26
N VAL A 248 -10.71 -8.93 -11.04
CA VAL A 248 -10.40 -7.51 -10.81
C VAL A 248 -9.08 -7.13 -11.48
N ALA A 249 -8.05 -7.95 -11.36
CA ALA A 249 -6.77 -7.73 -12.01
C ALA A 249 -6.89 -7.68 -13.55
N LYS A 250 -7.70 -8.57 -14.15
CA LYS A 250 -8.00 -8.53 -15.59
C LYS A 250 -8.75 -7.26 -15.99
N GLN A 251 -9.73 -6.84 -15.19
CA GLN A 251 -10.45 -5.58 -15.43
C GLN A 251 -9.52 -4.37 -15.35
N ALA A 252 -8.52 -4.38 -14.44
CA ALA A 252 -7.54 -3.31 -14.35
C ALA A 252 -6.64 -3.24 -15.60
N LEU A 253 -6.23 -4.39 -16.16
CA LEU A 253 -5.51 -4.45 -17.43
C LEU A 253 -6.35 -3.93 -18.59
N GLU A 254 -7.61 -4.32 -18.66
CA GLU A 254 -8.56 -3.82 -19.66
C GLU A 254 -8.77 -2.31 -19.56
N ALA A 255 -8.97 -1.79 -18.34
CA ALA A 255 -9.12 -0.36 -18.09
C ALA A 255 -7.85 0.44 -18.45
N ALA A 256 -6.69 -0.16 -18.30
CA ALA A 256 -5.41 0.42 -18.67
C ALA A 256 -5.12 0.33 -20.18
N GLY A 257 -5.81 -0.52 -20.91
CA GLY A 257 -5.48 -0.84 -22.31
C GLY A 257 -4.15 -1.60 -22.46
N ILE A 258 -3.76 -2.36 -21.43
CA ILE A 258 -2.49 -3.09 -21.35
C ILE A 258 -2.76 -4.59 -21.39
N ALA A 259 -2.09 -5.31 -22.30
CA ALA A 259 -2.14 -6.77 -22.32
C ALA A 259 -1.17 -7.36 -21.26
N PRO A 260 -1.41 -8.60 -20.80
CA PRO A 260 -0.46 -9.27 -19.88
C PRO A 260 0.98 -9.32 -20.42
N SER A 261 1.16 -9.41 -21.74
CA SER A 261 2.46 -9.41 -22.41
C SER A 261 3.18 -8.06 -22.42
N ASP A 262 2.46 -6.97 -22.17
CA ASP A 262 3.03 -5.61 -22.13
C ASP A 262 3.56 -5.26 -20.73
N LEU A 263 3.24 -6.08 -19.73
CA LEU A 263 3.71 -5.89 -18.38
C LEU A 263 5.21 -6.21 -18.26
N THR A 264 5.92 -5.39 -17.52
CA THR A 264 7.28 -5.67 -17.04
C THR A 264 7.23 -6.38 -15.69
N ALA A 265 6.26 -6.02 -14.83
CA ALA A 265 6.14 -6.60 -13.50
C ALA A 265 4.68 -6.82 -13.08
N PHE A 266 4.50 -7.77 -12.16
CA PHE A 266 3.28 -8.00 -11.41
C PHE A 266 3.60 -7.86 -9.91
N VAL A 267 2.97 -6.90 -9.26
CA VAL A 267 3.23 -6.53 -7.86
C VAL A 267 1.92 -6.63 -7.06
N PRO A 268 1.46 -7.85 -6.74
CA PRO A 268 0.28 -8.03 -5.91
C PRO A 268 0.60 -7.77 -4.43
N HIS A 269 -0.44 -7.52 -3.63
CA HIS A 269 -0.36 -7.62 -2.19
C HIS A 269 0.32 -8.94 -1.79
N GLN A 270 1.31 -8.85 -0.93
CA GLN A 270 2.13 -9.96 -0.47
C GLN A 270 1.41 -10.72 0.67
N ALA A 271 0.27 -11.32 0.34
CA ALA A 271 -0.57 -12.04 1.32
C ALA A 271 -0.04 -13.44 1.61
N ASN A 272 0.30 -14.17 0.54
CA ASN A 272 0.73 -15.56 0.56
C ASN A 272 1.29 -15.93 -0.81
N MET A 273 2.45 -16.60 -0.86
CA MET A 273 3.10 -16.97 -2.13
C MET A 273 2.20 -17.81 -3.04
N ARG A 274 1.41 -18.71 -2.46
CA ARG A 274 0.48 -19.55 -3.25
C ARG A 274 -0.62 -18.74 -3.93
N ILE A 275 -1.06 -17.64 -3.29
CA ILE A 275 -1.99 -16.70 -3.92
C ILE A 275 -1.30 -15.99 -5.08
N ILE A 276 -0.07 -15.51 -4.88
CA ILE A 276 0.73 -14.83 -5.90
C ILE A 276 0.92 -15.73 -7.13
N ASP A 277 1.31 -16.99 -6.92
CA ASP A 277 1.54 -17.97 -7.98
C ASP A 277 0.26 -18.27 -8.77
N GLU A 278 -0.86 -18.47 -8.07
CA GLU A 278 -2.14 -18.75 -8.73
C GLU A 278 -2.65 -17.52 -9.48
N PHE A 279 -2.44 -16.32 -8.98
CA PHE A 279 -2.72 -15.09 -9.72
C PHE A 279 -1.95 -15.01 -11.03
N ALA A 280 -0.63 -15.18 -10.98
CA ALA A 280 0.23 -15.11 -12.14
C ALA A 280 -0.23 -16.10 -13.23
N LYS A 281 -0.58 -17.33 -12.80
CA LYS A 281 -1.12 -18.37 -13.67
C LYS A 281 -2.47 -17.98 -14.29
N GLN A 282 -3.42 -17.47 -13.48
CA GLN A 282 -4.75 -17.10 -13.99
C GLN A 282 -4.75 -15.88 -14.90
N LEU A 283 -3.79 -14.98 -14.71
CA LEU A 283 -3.56 -13.86 -15.61
C LEU A 283 -2.87 -14.28 -16.91
N GLY A 284 -2.32 -15.49 -16.96
CA GLY A 284 -1.55 -15.96 -18.12
C GLY A 284 -0.30 -15.13 -18.36
N LEU A 285 0.38 -14.71 -17.28
CA LEU A 285 1.58 -13.89 -17.39
C LEU A 285 2.69 -14.66 -18.11
N PRO A 286 3.33 -14.06 -19.13
CA PRO A 286 4.54 -14.63 -19.73
C PRO A 286 5.69 -14.75 -18.69
N ASP A 287 6.61 -15.68 -18.92
CA ASP A 287 7.80 -15.88 -18.08
C ASP A 287 8.71 -14.65 -18.02
N SER A 288 8.57 -13.72 -18.97
CA SER A 288 9.30 -12.46 -19.00
C SER A 288 8.79 -11.43 -18.00
N VAL A 289 7.59 -11.61 -17.44
CA VAL A 289 7.02 -10.70 -16.44
C VAL A 289 7.59 -11.03 -15.07
N LEU A 290 8.24 -10.05 -14.45
CA LEU A 290 8.78 -10.18 -13.10
C LEU A 290 7.62 -10.22 -12.10
N VAL A 291 7.57 -11.27 -11.27
CA VAL A 291 6.56 -11.40 -10.20
C VAL A 291 7.20 -11.07 -8.86
N ALA A 292 6.71 -10.03 -8.20
CA ALA A 292 7.23 -9.62 -6.89
C ALA A 292 6.94 -10.69 -5.82
N ARG A 293 7.96 -11.05 -5.03
CA ARG A 293 7.95 -12.14 -4.03
C ARG A 293 8.59 -11.73 -2.71
N ASP A 294 8.52 -10.45 -2.37
CA ASP A 294 9.11 -9.87 -1.15
C ASP A 294 8.63 -10.57 0.13
N ILE A 295 7.44 -11.18 0.09
CA ILE A 295 6.86 -11.93 1.21
C ILE A 295 7.80 -13.01 1.77
N ALA A 296 8.66 -13.58 0.95
CA ALA A 296 9.58 -14.65 1.38
C ALA A 296 10.47 -14.21 2.55
N HIS A 297 10.86 -12.94 2.58
CA HIS A 297 11.80 -12.37 3.57
C HIS A 297 11.20 -11.24 4.42
N THR A 298 10.05 -10.68 4.02
CA THR A 298 9.41 -9.57 4.73
C THR A 298 8.17 -10.00 5.50
N GLY A 299 7.51 -11.09 5.07
CA GLY A 299 6.20 -11.49 5.56
C GLY A 299 5.08 -10.61 4.97
N ASN A 300 3.88 -10.74 5.52
CA ASN A 300 2.74 -9.93 5.13
C ASN A 300 2.72 -8.63 5.94
N THR A 301 2.97 -7.52 5.27
CA THR A 301 2.97 -6.16 5.83
C THR A 301 1.75 -5.34 5.42
N SER A 302 0.63 -6.00 5.08
CA SER A 302 -0.65 -5.34 4.73
C SER A 302 -0.48 -4.20 3.71
N ALA A 303 -0.85 -2.96 4.07
CA ALA A 303 -0.77 -1.80 3.18
C ALA A 303 0.66 -1.44 2.72
N ALA A 304 1.69 -1.83 3.47
CA ALA A 304 3.08 -1.59 3.09
C ALA A 304 3.60 -2.58 2.03
N SER A 305 2.90 -3.70 1.80
CA SER A 305 3.45 -4.82 1.04
C SER A 305 3.72 -4.52 -0.42
N ILE A 306 2.83 -3.80 -1.10
CA ILE A 306 3.00 -3.45 -2.53
C ILE A 306 4.18 -2.51 -2.74
N PRO A 307 4.26 -1.34 -2.07
CA PRO A 307 5.39 -0.45 -2.28
C PRO A 307 6.73 -1.05 -1.83
N LEU A 308 6.78 -1.86 -0.77
CA LEU A 308 7.98 -2.61 -0.37
C LEU A 308 8.40 -3.62 -1.44
N ALA A 309 7.45 -4.38 -1.97
CA ALA A 309 7.71 -5.38 -2.99
C ALA A 309 8.17 -4.75 -4.31
N MET A 310 7.59 -3.61 -4.72
CA MET A 310 8.04 -2.87 -5.91
C MET A 310 9.44 -2.29 -5.71
N HIS A 311 9.71 -1.72 -4.53
CA HIS A 311 11.03 -1.20 -4.19
C HIS A 311 12.08 -2.31 -4.28
N GLN A 312 11.85 -3.48 -3.68
CA GLN A 312 12.75 -4.63 -3.73
C GLN A 312 12.94 -5.15 -5.16
N LEU A 313 11.85 -5.25 -5.92
CA LEU A 313 11.92 -5.70 -7.31
C LEU A 313 12.81 -4.78 -8.15
N LEU A 314 12.72 -3.46 -7.96
CA LEU A 314 13.57 -2.50 -8.66
C LEU A 314 15.03 -2.48 -8.18
N GLU A 315 15.29 -2.84 -6.91
CA GLU A 315 16.68 -3.06 -6.42
C GLU A 315 17.31 -4.28 -7.09
N ASP A 316 16.56 -5.37 -7.21
CA ASP A 316 17.02 -6.62 -7.80
C ASP A 316 17.08 -6.55 -9.33
N HIS A 317 16.15 -5.81 -9.94
CA HIS A 317 15.95 -5.68 -11.39
C HIS A 317 15.86 -4.19 -11.80
N PRO A 318 16.97 -3.43 -11.72
CA PRO A 318 16.95 -2.01 -12.08
C PRO A 318 16.57 -1.74 -13.54
N GLU A 319 16.73 -2.73 -14.42
CA GLU A 319 16.30 -2.69 -15.82
C GLU A 319 14.76 -2.62 -15.98
N ALA A 320 13.99 -2.96 -14.93
CA ALA A 320 12.54 -2.87 -14.94
C ALA A 320 12.01 -1.44 -14.79
N ALA A 321 12.87 -0.49 -14.42
CA ALA A 321 12.50 0.92 -14.27
C ALA A 321 11.84 1.48 -15.54
N GLY A 322 10.78 2.27 -15.37
CA GLY A 322 9.98 2.83 -16.47
C GLY A 322 9.03 1.85 -17.15
N GLY A 323 9.09 0.55 -16.84
CA GLY A 323 8.15 -0.45 -17.33
C GLY A 323 6.80 -0.39 -16.63
N TYR A 324 5.80 -1.09 -17.16
CA TYR A 324 4.47 -1.18 -16.56
C TYR A 324 4.40 -2.28 -15.51
N ALA A 325 3.85 -1.96 -14.36
CA ALA A 325 3.54 -2.92 -13.31
C ALA A 325 2.03 -2.95 -13.04
N LEU A 326 1.45 -4.14 -12.94
CA LEU A 326 0.11 -4.34 -12.41
C LEU A 326 0.21 -4.46 -10.90
N GLU A 327 -0.42 -3.54 -10.17
CA GLU A 327 -0.61 -3.57 -8.73
C GLU A 327 -2.02 -4.04 -8.40
N ILE A 328 -2.16 -4.89 -7.38
CA ILE A 328 -3.45 -5.24 -6.80
C ILE A 328 -3.34 -5.43 -5.31
N GLY A 329 -4.07 -4.60 -4.56
CA GLY A 329 -4.28 -4.71 -3.12
C GLY A 329 -5.66 -5.28 -2.82
N PHE A 330 -5.75 -6.15 -1.82
CA PHE A 330 -7.02 -6.74 -1.36
C PHE A 330 -6.89 -7.19 0.09
N GLY A 331 -7.94 -7.05 0.88
CA GLY A 331 -7.89 -7.39 2.30
C GLY A 331 -9.20 -7.19 3.03
N ALA A 332 -9.05 -7.00 4.35
CA ALA A 332 -10.17 -6.80 5.28
C ALA A 332 -11.13 -5.70 4.83
N GLY A 333 -12.48 -6.07 4.87
CA GLY A 333 -13.55 -5.20 4.46
C GLY A 333 -14.76 -5.99 3.94
N LEU A 334 -14.68 -6.90 2.97
CA LEU A 334 -13.54 -7.03 2.06
C LEU A 334 -13.41 -5.80 1.17
N VAL A 335 -12.19 -5.42 0.88
CA VAL A 335 -11.89 -4.29 -0.02
C VAL A 335 -10.79 -4.68 -1.01
N TYR A 336 -10.78 -4.03 -2.17
CA TYR A 336 -9.77 -4.27 -3.19
C TYR A 336 -9.54 -3.02 -4.05
N GLY A 337 -8.35 -2.93 -4.64
CA GLY A 337 -7.98 -1.91 -5.62
C GLY A 337 -6.86 -2.42 -6.52
N ALA A 338 -7.01 -2.21 -7.82
CA ALA A 338 -6.03 -2.60 -8.82
C ALA A 338 -5.83 -1.51 -9.86
N GLN A 339 -4.60 -1.28 -10.26
CA GLN A 339 -4.21 -0.37 -11.32
C GLN A 339 -2.90 -0.78 -11.97
N VAL A 340 -2.69 -0.32 -13.21
CA VAL A 340 -1.38 -0.39 -13.87
C VAL A 340 -0.65 0.92 -13.64
N VAL A 341 0.60 0.82 -13.21
CA VAL A 341 1.45 1.98 -12.99
C VAL A 341 2.74 1.89 -13.80
N ARG A 342 3.30 3.02 -14.19
CA ARG A 342 4.66 3.11 -14.69
C ARG A 342 5.62 3.13 -13.51
N MET A 343 6.49 2.14 -13.41
CA MET A 343 7.45 2.06 -12.31
C MET A 343 8.44 3.24 -12.36
N PRO A 344 8.80 3.80 -11.19
CA PRO A 344 9.81 4.86 -11.13
C PRO A 344 11.21 4.31 -11.38
N ASP A 345 12.21 5.19 -11.31
CA ASP A 345 13.61 4.80 -11.38
C ASP A 345 13.99 3.86 -10.22
N ALA A 346 14.91 2.94 -10.50
CA ALA A 346 15.39 2.01 -9.51
C ALA A 346 16.11 2.72 -8.34
N PRO A 347 16.00 2.17 -7.10
CA PRO A 347 16.80 2.64 -5.98
C PRO A 347 18.31 2.55 -6.30
N ALA A 348 19.08 3.50 -5.80
CA ALA A 348 20.53 3.38 -5.85
C ALA A 348 20.93 2.16 -5.01
N LYS A 349 21.82 1.29 -5.55
CA LYS A 349 22.33 0.16 -4.78
C LYS A 349 22.99 0.68 -3.51
N LYS A 350 22.52 0.24 -2.35
CA LYS A 350 23.19 0.49 -1.08
C LYS A 350 24.58 -0.16 -1.17
N THR A 351 25.63 0.66 -1.14
CA THR A 351 27.00 0.13 -1.00
C THR A 351 27.03 -0.60 0.35
N PRO A 352 27.51 -1.87 0.41
CA PRO A 352 27.67 -2.54 1.69
C PRO A 352 28.51 -1.65 2.62
N ALA A 353 28.02 -1.42 3.83
CA ALA A 353 28.81 -0.75 4.85
C ALA A 353 30.08 -1.58 5.07
N THR A 354 31.24 -1.01 4.76
CA THR A 354 32.58 -1.58 4.97
C THR A 354 32.91 -1.71 6.44
#